data_70cc2dbca709978dc2f741b97178719a
#
_entry.id   70cc2dbca709978dc2f741b97178719a
#
_cell.length_a   1.000
_cell.length_b   1.000
_cell.length_c   1.000
_cell.angle_alpha   90.00
_cell.angle_beta   90.00
_cell.angle_gamma   90.00
#
_symmetry.space_group_name_H-M   'P 1'
#
loop_
_entity.id
_entity.type
_entity.pdbx_description
1 polymer ?
#
loop_
_entity_poly.entity_id
_entity_poly.type
_entity_poly.pdbx_seq_one_letter_code
_entity_poly.pdbx_strand_id
1 'polypeptide(L)'
;MTNQRYVRTVQKQIPLIPNKNIIGEPEKKNTAMAMGVAAAWIYKRDPKAIIINLATDHLIQKPAAYRKTLKAAAKIAYEQDKLVAVGIVPTFPHTGLGYIHIGKKISEDGSMPAHEMKGFTEKPNLANAKKFIKT
;
A
#
# COMPACT_ATOMS: atom_id res chain seq x y z
N MET A 1 -10.49 -4.33 -5.81
CA MET A 1 -11.55 -5.09 -5.09
C MET A 1 -12.52 -4.13 -4.42
N THR A 2 -13.77 -4.53 -4.27
CA THR A 2 -14.82 -3.75 -3.62
C THR A 2 -15.87 -4.69 -2.99
N ASN A 3 -16.77 -4.16 -2.16
CA ASN A 3 -17.90 -4.97 -1.70
C ASN A 3 -18.81 -5.34 -2.88
N GLN A 4 -19.37 -6.56 -2.90
CA GLN A 4 -20.22 -7.09 -3.97
C GLN A 4 -21.34 -6.12 -4.39
N ARG A 5 -21.97 -5.44 -3.44
CA ARG A 5 -23.07 -4.48 -3.70
C ARG A 5 -22.64 -3.23 -4.50
N TYR A 6 -21.33 -2.91 -4.49
CA TYR A 6 -20.79 -1.73 -5.19
C TYR A 6 -20.17 -2.05 -6.56
N VAL A 7 -20.07 -3.32 -6.96
CA VAL A 7 -19.45 -3.72 -8.23
C VAL A 7 -20.02 -2.94 -9.41
N ARG A 8 -21.36 -2.86 -9.52
CA ARG A 8 -22.03 -2.12 -10.61
C ARG A 8 -21.73 -0.63 -10.58
N THR A 9 -21.62 -0.03 -9.38
CA THR A 9 -21.28 1.38 -9.23
C THR A 9 -19.85 1.64 -9.69
N VAL A 10 -18.91 0.79 -9.28
CA VAL A 10 -17.50 0.89 -9.69
C VAL A 10 -17.36 0.73 -11.20
N GLN A 11 -18.07 -0.23 -11.82
CA GLN A 11 -18.07 -0.42 -13.28
C GLN A 11 -18.51 0.84 -14.04
N LYS A 12 -19.53 1.54 -13.52
CA LYS A 12 -20.01 2.80 -14.12
C LYS A 12 -19.03 3.96 -13.94
N GLN A 13 -18.36 4.04 -12.78
CA GLN A 13 -17.44 5.13 -12.46
C GLN A 13 -16.07 5.01 -13.16
N ILE A 14 -15.63 3.81 -13.42
CA ILE A 14 -14.33 3.54 -14.06
C ILE A 14 -14.47 2.59 -15.25
N PRO A 15 -15.15 3.04 -16.33
CA PRO A 15 -15.45 2.19 -17.49
C PRO A 15 -14.19 1.70 -18.24
N LEU A 16 -13.04 2.32 -18.02
CA LEU A 16 -11.76 1.90 -18.61
C LEU A 16 -11.22 0.59 -18.02
N ILE A 17 -11.69 0.18 -16.83
CA ILE A 17 -11.28 -1.08 -16.22
C ILE A 17 -12.21 -2.20 -16.71
N PRO A 18 -11.67 -3.26 -17.31
CA PRO A 18 -12.48 -4.40 -17.72
C PRO A 18 -13.27 -4.99 -16.55
N ASN A 19 -14.54 -5.29 -16.76
CA ASN A 19 -15.43 -5.80 -15.70
C ASN A 19 -14.89 -7.03 -14.98
N LYS A 20 -14.17 -7.91 -15.69
CA LYS A 20 -13.52 -9.10 -15.11
C LYS A 20 -12.42 -8.77 -14.08
N ASN A 21 -11.93 -7.53 -14.05
CA ASN A 21 -10.92 -7.07 -13.09
C ASN A 21 -11.54 -6.36 -11.89
N ILE A 22 -12.87 -6.24 -11.82
CA ILE A 22 -13.58 -5.69 -10.68
C ILE A 22 -14.12 -6.85 -9.85
N ILE A 23 -13.43 -7.14 -8.75
CA ILE A 23 -13.73 -8.29 -7.90
C ILE A 23 -14.57 -7.80 -6.72
N GLY A 24 -15.76 -8.41 -6.56
CA GLY A 24 -16.67 -8.14 -5.45
C GLY A 24 -16.42 -9.11 -4.29
N GLU A 25 -16.23 -8.57 -3.09
CA GLU A 25 -16.21 -9.36 -1.86
C GLU A 25 -17.64 -9.57 -1.35
N PRO A 26 -18.08 -10.82 -1.11
CA PRO A 26 -19.41 -11.07 -0.56
C PRO A 26 -19.55 -10.52 0.87
N GLU A 27 -18.50 -10.62 1.69
CA GLU A 27 -18.41 -10.14 3.05
C GLU A 27 -17.10 -9.40 3.31
N LYS A 28 -17.13 -8.41 4.19
CA LYS A 28 -15.91 -7.71 4.63
C LYS A 28 -15.10 -8.61 5.57
N LYS A 29 -13.89 -8.98 5.14
CA LYS A 29 -12.94 -9.79 5.94
C LYS A 29 -11.61 -9.06 6.17
N ASN A 30 -11.64 -7.75 6.24
CA ASN A 30 -10.47 -6.87 6.39
C ASN A 30 -9.51 -6.86 5.19
N THR A 31 -8.55 -5.96 5.25
CA THR A 31 -7.61 -5.69 4.15
C THR A 31 -6.76 -6.89 3.77
N ALA A 32 -6.30 -7.67 4.75
CA ALA A 32 -5.43 -8.82 4.50
C ALA A 32 -6.08 -9.88 3.61
N MET A 33 -7.36 -10.20 3.84
CA MET A 33 -8.09 -11.15 3.00
C MET A 33 -8.33 -10.61 1.59
N ALA A 34 -8.68 -9.33 1.46
CA ALA A 34 -8.83 -8.68 0.18
C ALA A 34 -7.53 -8.73 -0.64
N MET A 35 -6.40 -8.41 -0.01
CA MET A 35 -5.07 -8.48 -0.64
C MET A 35 -4.71 -9.92 -1.03
N GLY A 36 -4.97 -10.90 -0.18
CA GLY A 36 -4.71 -12.32 -0.44
C GLY A 36 -5.50 -12.84 -1.63
N VAL A 37 -6.80 -12.53 -1.71
CA VAL A 37 -7.65 -12.91 -2.85
C VAL A 37 -7.17 -12.23 -4.14
N ALA A 38 -6.84 -10.93 -4.10
CA ALA A 38 -6.32 -10.22 -5.26
C ALA A 38 -4.97 -10.81 -5.71
N ALA A 39 -4.09 -11.13 -4.77
CA ALA A 39 -2.80 -11.75 -5.07
C ALA A 39 -2.97 -13.13 -5.73
N ALA A 40 -3.82 -14.00 -5.19
CA ALA A 40 -4.11 -15.31 -5.79
C ALA A 40 -4.71 -15.18 -7.19
N TRP A 41 -5.60 -14.21 -7.39
CA TRP A 41 -6.20 -13.93 -8.70
C TRP A 41 -5.18 -13.48 -9.74
N ILE A 42 -4.23 -12.62 -9.35
CA ILE A 42 -3.18 -12.12 -10.22
C ILE A 42 -2.15 -13.22 -10.48
N TYR A 43 -1.71 -13.93 -9.44
CA TYR A 43 -0.72 -15.01 -9.53
C TYR A 43 -1.13 -16.10 -10.53
N LYS A 44 -2.42 -16.45 -10.59
CA LYS A 44 -2.94 -17.42 -11.56
C LYS A 44 -2.73 -16.97 -13.02
N ARG A 45 -2.61 -15.67 -13.28
CA ARG A 45 -2.46 -15.08 -14.63
C ARG A 45 -1.01 -14.75 -14.95
N ASP A 46 -0.31 -14.23 -13.96
CA ASP A 46 1.10 -13.84 -14.04
C ASP A 46 1.77 -14.05 -12.67
N PRO A 47 2.47 -15.18 -12.49
CA PRO A 47 3.16 -15.47 -11.22
C PRO A 47 4.32 -14.50 -10.91
N LYS A 48 4.78 -13.70 -11.90
CA LYS A 48 5.87 -12.74 -11.72
C LYS A 48 5.37 -11.29 -11.56
N ALA A 49 4.05 -11.09 -11.52
CA ALA A 49 3.48 -9.75 -11.39
C ALA A 49 3.84 -9.12 -10.05
N ILE A 50 4.24 -7.85 -10.09
CA ILE A 50 4.37 -7.01 -8.90
C ILE A 50 3.01 -6.37 -8.62
N ILE A 51 2.52 -6.56 -7.40
CA ILE A 51 1.23 -6.06 -6.97
C ILE A 51 1.42 -4.80 -6.13
N ILE A 52 0.79 -3.72 -6.54
CA ILE A 52 0.75 -2.48 -5.78
C ILE A 52 -0.64 -2.33 -5.17
N ASN A 53 -0.73 -2.42 -3.85
CA ASN A 53 -1.97 -2.18 -3.12
C ASN A 53 -2.09 -0.71 -2.73
N LEU A 54 -3.19 -0.08 -3.14
CA LEU A 54 -3.44 1.35 -2.90
C LEU A 54 -4.78 1.54 -2.22
N ALA A 55 -4.81 2.43 -1.21
CA ALA A 55 -6.06 2.92 -0.64
C ALA A 55 -6.73 3.92 -1.60
N THR A 56 -8.04 3.86 -1.72
CA THR A 56 -8.82 4.67 -2.67
C THR A 56 -9.22 6.03 -2.13
N ASP A 57 -9.03 6.26 -0.83
CA ASP A 57 -9.43 7.46 -0.10
C ASP A 57 -8.26 8.43 0.18
N HIS A 58 -7.08 8.16 -0.37
CA HIS A 58 -5.94 9.05 -0.24
C HIS A 58 -5.99 10.19 -1.26
N LEU A 59 -5.86 11.43 -0.79
CA LEU A 59 -5.67 12.61 -1.63
C LEU A 59 -4.20 12.75 -2.03
N ILE A 60 -3.89 12.55 -3.30
CA ILE A 60 -2.53 12.65 -3.83
C ILE A 60 -2.31 14.04 -4.46
N GLN A 61 -1.66 14.94 -3.72
CA GLN A 61 -1.41 16.31 -4.19
C GLN A 61 -0.30 16.39 -5.25
N LYS A 62 0.68 15.46 -5.23
CA LYS A 62 1.82 15.43 -6.15
C LYS A 62 1.86 14.10 -6.93
N PRO A 63 0.99 13.88 -7.93
CA PRO A 63 0.85 12.59 -8.62
C PRO A 63 2.14 12.10 -9.31
N ALA A 64 2.96 13.03 -9.84
CA ALA A 64 4.22 12.66 -10.48
C ALA A 64 5.24 12.07 -9.50
N ALA A 65 5.41 12.72 -8.33
CA ALA A 65 6.28 12.23 -7.26
C ALA A 65 5.77 10.90 -6.71
N TYR A 66 4.46 10.79 -6.49
CA TYR A 66 3.83 9.54 -6.03
C TYR A 66 4.08 8.38 -6.99
N ARG A 67 3.87 8.58 -8.30
CA ARG A 67 4.19 7.55 -9.31
C ARG A 67 5.66 7.15 -9.32
N LYS A 68 6.57 8.12 -9.14
CA LYS A 68 8.01 7.84 -9.03
C LYS A 68 8.32 6.96 -7.82
N THR A 69 7.73 7.26 -6.67
CA THR A 69 7.86 6.45 -5.43
C THR A 69 7.36 5.02 -5.64
N LEU A 70 6.18 4.86 -6.24
CA LEU A 70 5.62 3.54 -6.50
C LEU A 70 6.47 2.71 -7.46
N LYS A 71 7.05 3.33 -8.49
CA LYS A 71 7.97 2.66 -9.42
C LYS A 71 9.25 2.20 -8.72
N ALA A 72 9.83 3.04 -7.86
CA ALA A 72 11.01 2.69 -7.08
C ALA A 72 10.70 1.54 -6.10
N ALA A 73 9.56 1.59 -5.40
CA ALA A 73 9.12 0.52 -4.52
C ALA A 73 8.90 -0.80 -5.27
N ALA A 74 8.26 -0.77 -6.45
CA ALA A 74 8.05 -1.95 -7.27
C ALA A 74 9.37 -2.56 -7.77
N LYS A 75 10.34 -1.73 -8.15
CA LYS A 75 11.68 -2.18 -8.54
C LYS A 75 12.38 -2.91 -7.40
N ILE A 76 12.38 -2.33 -6.20
CA ILE A 76 12.98 -2.98 -5.00
C ILE A 76 12.28 -4.30 -4.68
N ALA A 77 10.95 -4.33 -4.73
CA ALA A 77 10.18 -5.56 -4.50
C ALA A 77 10.56 -6.66 -5.48
N TYR A 78 10.73 -6.32 -6.76
CA TYR A 78 11.13 -7.26 -7.81
C TYR A 78 12.57 -7.74 -7.67
N GLU A 79 13.53 -6.81 -7.49
CA GLU A 79 14.96 -7.13 -7.47
C GLU A 79 15.40 -7.85 -6.20
N GLN A 80 14.73 -7.59 -5.08
CA GLN A 80 15.12 -8.14 -3.78
C GLN A 80 14.16 -9.21 -3.25
N ASP A 81 13.10 -9.53 -4.00
CA ASP A 81 12.05 -10.49 -3.59
C ASP A 81 11.50 -10.18 -2.18
N LYS A 82 11.09 -8.92 -1.97
CA LYS A 82 10.66 -8.43 -0.66
C LYS A 82 9.32 -7.73 -0.73
N LEU A 83 8.60 -7.79 0.39
CA LEU A 83 7.46 -6.90 0.62
C LEU A 83 7.97 -5.50 0.94
N VAL A 84 7.41 -4.49 0.27
CA VAL A 84 7.80 -3.10 0.43
C VAL A 84 6.60 -2.28 0.92
N ALA A 85 6.79 -1.56 2.01
CA ALA A 85 5.82 -0.58 2.50
C ALA A 85 6.27 0.84 2.12
N VAL A 86 5.38 1.62 1.53
CA VAL A 86 5.63 3.04 1.26
C VAL A 86 5.17 3.85 2.47
N GLY A 87 6.14 4.37 3.21
CA GLY A 87 5.88 5.23 4.37
C GLY A 87 5.64 6.68 3.98
N ILE A 88 4.83 7.36 4.77
CA ILE A 88 4.61 8.81 4.69
C ILE A 88 5.18 9.43 5.95
N VAL A 89 5.99 10.48 5.80
CA VAL A 89 6.55 11.19 6.95
C VAL A 89 5.41 11.84 7.74
N PRO A 90 5.23 11.50 9.03
CA PRO A 90 4.15 12.06 9.83
C PRO A 90 4.40 13.54 10.14
N THR A 91 3.36 14.36 10.02
CA THR A 91 3.40 15.79 10.34
C THR A 91 2.87 16.11 11.74
N PHE A 92 2.13 15.19 12.34
CA PHE A 92 1.59 15.28 13.69
C PHE A 92 1.36 13.87 14.28
N PRO A 93 1.26 13.73 15.63
CA PRO A 93 1.06 12.44 16.28
C PRO A 93 -0.37 11.94 16.11
N HIS A 94 -0.58 11.05 15.15
CA HIS A 94 -1.88 10.45 14.85
C HIS A 94 -2.02 9.08 15.52
N THR A 95 -3.10 8.87 16.28
CA THR A 95 -3.34 7.59 17.00
C THR A 95 -4.14 6.56 16.21
N GLY A 96 -4.68 6.94 15.07
CA GLY A 96 -5.49 6.06 14.20
C GLY A 96 -4.71 5.41 13.05
N LEU A 97 -3.41 5.63 12.96
CA LEU A 97 -2.55 5.12 11.89
C LEU A 97 -1.44 4.21 12.45
N GLY A 98 -0.89 3.35 11.59
CA GLY A 98 0.28 2.56 11.89
C GLY A 98 1.58 3.34 11.68
N TYR A 99 2.59 3.06 12.51
CA TYR A 99 3.92 3.66 12.43
C TYR A 99 4.95 2.62 12.02
N ILE A 100 5.75 2.95 11.01
CA ILE A 100 6.87 2.12 10.54
C ILE A 100 8.14 2.61 11.24
N HIS A 101 8.79 1.71 11.96
CA HIS A 101 10.11 1.96 12.51
C HIS A 101 11.17 1.60 11.47
N ILE A 102 11.83 2.61 10.91
CA ILE A 102 12.86 2.44 9.89
C ILE A 102 14.20 2.06 10.49
N GLY A 103 14.94 1.22 9.77
CA GLY A 103 16.26 0.73 10.12
C GLY A 103 17.36 1.30 9.24
N LYS A 104 18.34 0.46 8.95
CA LYS A 104 19.45 0.83 8.08
C LYS A 104 18.96 1.14 6.67
N LYS A 105 19.58 2.12 6.03
CA LYS A 105 19.41 2.38 4.60
C LYS A 105 20.01 1.22 3.82
N ILE A 106 19.23 0.62 2.92
CA ILE A 106 19.64 -0.55 2.12
C ILE A 106 19.84 -0.21 0.66
N SER A 107 19.12 0.78 0.15
CA SER A 107 19.24 1.20 -1.24
C SER A 107 18.77 2.64 -1.40
N GLU A 108 19.31 3.28 -2.42
CA GLU A 108 18.87 4.59 -2.89
C GLU A 108 18.75 4.52 -4.40
N ASP A 109 17.51 4.46 -4.89
CA ASP A 109 17.24 4.51 -6.32
C ASP A 109 16.89 5.94 -6.72
N GLY A 110 17.92 6.65 -7.16
CA GLY A 110 17.79 7.98 -7.75
C GLY A 110 17.34 9.11 -6.83
N SER A 111 16.40 8.97 -5.97
CA SER A 111 15.92 9.99 -5.03
C SER A 111 15.00 9.42 -3.95
N MET A 112 14.82 8.10 -3.92
CA MET A 112 13.94 7.42 -2.98
C MET A 112 14.75 6.46 -2.13
N PRO A 113 15.12 6.85 -0.88
CA PRO A 113 15.85 5.97 0.01
C PRO A 113 14.95 4.81 0.43
N ALA A 114 15.52 3.60 0.40
CA ALA A 114 14.91 2.42 0.98
C ALA A 114 15.61 2.03 2.27
N HIS A 115 14.84 1.58 3.24
CA HIS A 115 15.31 1.21 4.56
C HIS A 115 14.80 -0.16 4.96
N GLU A 116 15.51 -0.85 5.81
CA GLU A 116 14.97 -1.99 6.53
C GLU A 116 13.82 -1.54 7.42
N MET A 117 12.77 -2.35 7.52
CA MET A 117 11.73 -2.16 8.51
C MET A 117 12.10 -2.92 9.79
N LYS A 118 12.40 -2.19 10.86
CA LYS A 118 12.69 -2.78 12.18
C LYS A 118 11.45 -3.19 12.94
N GLY A 119 10.32 -2.55 12.67
CA GLY A 119 9.08 -2.83 13.36
C GLY A 119 7.92 -2.01 12.83
N PHE A 120 6.74 -2.39 13.28
CA PHE A 120 5.49 -1.72 12.96
C PHE A 120 4.63 -1.64 14.23
N THR A 121 4.05 -0.49 14.50
CA THR A 121 3.13 -0.29 15.63
C THR A 121 1.81 0.24 15.12
N GLU A 122 0.77 -0.59 15.19
CA GLU A 122 -0.58 -0.21 14.79
C GLU A 122 -1.25 0.62 15.88
N LYS A 123 -1.77 1.78 15.52
CA LYS A 123 -2.61 2.65 16.35
C LYS A 123 -2.06 2.86 17.77
N PRO A 124 -0.87 3.46 17.93
CA PRO A 124 -0.29 3.68 19.23
C PRO A 124 -1.12 4.67 20.06
N ASN A 125 -0.93 4.66 21.38
CA ASN A 125 -1.44 5.74 22.22
C ASN A 125 -0.71 7.08 21.90
N LEU A 126 -1.28 8.21 22.33
CA LEU A 126 -0.77 9.53 22.01
C LEU A 126 0.67 9.76 22.52
N ALA A 127 1.03 9.21 23.67
CA ALA A 127 2.37 9.33 24.21
C ALA A 127 3.42 8.67 23.31
N ASN A 128 3.14 7.45 22.84
CA ASN A 128 3.98 6.72 21.90
C ASN A 128 4.00 7.39 20.51
N ALA A 129 2.85 7.84 19.99
CA ALA A 129 2.81 8.56 18.73
C ALA A 129 3.69 9.83 18.76
N LYS A 130 3.62 10.62 19.85
CA LYS A 130 4.52 11.78 20.06
C LYS A 130 6.00 11.41 20.12
N LYS A 131 6.33 10.24 20.67
CA LYS A 131 7.70 9.72 20.72
C LYS A 131 8.20 9.34 19.33
N PHE A 132 7.38 8.61 18.54
CA PHE A 132 7.76 8.09 17.23
C PHE A 132 8.04 9.18 16.19
N ILE A 133 7.39 10.33 16.27
CA ILE A 133 7.63 11.45 15.33
C ILE A 133 8.85 12.30 15.68
N LYS A 134 9.49 12.07 16.84
CA LYS A 134 10.69 12.80 17.28
C LYS A 134 11.99 12.05 16.98
N THR A 135 11.88 10.78 16.63
CA THR A 135 13.01 9.89 16.30
C THR A 135 13.13 9.68 14.80
#